data_dcd63add39ab37531c919a5d7977ab72
#
_entry.id   dcd63add39ab37531c919a5d7977ab72
#
_cell.length_a   1.000
_cell.length_b   1.000
_cell.length_c   1.000
_cell.angle_alpha   90.00
_cell.angle_beta   90.00
_cell.angle_gamma   90.00
#
_symmetry.space_group_name_H-M   'P 1'
#
loop_
_entity.id
_entity.type
_entity.pdbx_description
1 polymer ?
#
loop_
_entity_poly.entity_id
_entity_poly.type
_entity_poly.pdbx_seq_one_letter_code
_entity_poly.pdbx_strand_id
1 'polypeptide(L)'
;MPDTRQPPVPRTACVVGGGPAGAVSAAVLARHGWQVTLLERQPAPRTKCCGECLVPRAAAWLAELGLGDALEQARAGSTREVRMLDARAGNAHPVWTHAFAGQPGVIVPRAAFDAALRDGARRAGAAIHAGRGVKLIHAGGDVGARIGAPAVVTITTLNDPSVAPRDVHFDLVVAADGVGSAIARAAGLAPTTTGSRAGWSFTFEHCTDDHTLAPAGTIELILFGSAYLGLVRRGHVVHMAAIVERGDRWPSAPAEALRMMATRAPQVARFLAHYEASQPLPALEAACGPLPWQPRAVTAGRVALVGDAAGYAEPYTGEGMGWAIEGAMLLGECFRDGWTAAAAAEYQRRWRATVGRAQTHNLRVGMLLRGGRVAAHATRAAVKLAPWAARRASEIVVGA
;
A
#
# COMPACT_ATOMS: atom_id res chain seq x y z
N MET A 1 -43.59 7.68 -31.78
CA MET A 1 -43.61 6.67 -30.74
C MET A 1 -42.50 7.03 -29.74
N PRO A 2 -42.80 7.32 -28.47
CA PRO A 2 -41.72 7.56 -27.50
C PRO A 2 -40.97 6.24 -27.30
N ASP A 3 -39.63 6.33 -27.29
CA ASP A 3 -38.71 5.22 -27.07
C ASP A 3 -38.91 4.67 -25.64
N THR A 4 -39.59 3.52 -25.55
CA THR A 4 -39.95 2.83 -24.28
C THR A 4 -38.79 1.96 -23.75
N ARG A 5 -37.54 2.24 -24.12
CA ARG A 5 -36.40 1.55 -23.51
C ARG A 5 -36.37 1.89 -22.04
N GLN A 6 -36.66 0.91 -21.19
CA GLN A 6 -36.38 1.04 -19.76
C GLN A 6 -34.94 1.47 -19.55
N PRO A 7 -34.67 2.43 -18.65
CA PRO A 7 -33.29 2.80 -18.35
C PRO A 7 -32.51 1.54 -17.93
N PRO A 8 -31.26 1.38 -18.41
CA PRO A 8 -30.47 0.19 -18.07
C PRO A 8 -30.37 0.06 -16.55
N VAL A 9 -30.58 -1.15 -16.03
CA VAL A 9 -30.43 -1.43 -14.59
C VAL A 9 -29.02 -0.99 -14.17
N PRO A 10 -28.89 -0.12 -13.17
CA PRO A 10 -27.60 0.42 -12.79
C PRO A 10 -26.69 -0.69 -12.26
N ARG A 11 -25.46 -0.72 -12.75
CA ARG A 11 -24.42 -1.66 -12.30
C ARG A 11 -23.97 -1.29 -10.89
N THR A 12 -23.94 -2.26 -9.98
CA THR A 12 -23.61 -2.04 -8.57
C THR A 12 -22.24 -2.59 -8.19
N ALA A 13 -21.44 -1.80 -7.48
CA ALA A 13 -20.14 -2.25 -6.98
C ALA A 13 -20.00 -2.01 -5.47
N CYS A 14 -19.54 -3.04 -4.76
CA CYS A 14 -19.11 -2.93 -3.37
C CYS A 14 -17.57 -2.85 -3.32
N VAL A 15 -17.03 -1.76 -2.77
CA VAL A 15 -15.60 -1.62 -2.52
C VAL A 15 -15.35 -1.81 -1.03
N VAL A 16 -14.55 -2.79 -0.63
CA VAL A 16 -14.25 -3.12 0.75
C VAL A 16 -12.88 -2.60 1.14
N GLY A 17 -12.85 -1.59 2.01
CA GLY A 17 -11.65 -0.88 2.46
C GLY A 17 -11.45 0.48 1.79
N GLY A 18 -11.23 1.51 2.60
CA GLY A 18 -11.13 2.92 2.18
C GLY A 18 -9.70 3.47 2.18
N GLY A 19 -8.69 2.64 1.98
CA GLY A 19 -7.31 3.06 1.69
C GLY A 19 -7.15 3.53 0.24
N PRO A 20 -5.91 3.86 -0.21
CA PRO A 20 -5.67 4.39 -1.56
C PRO A 20 -6.26 3.52 -2.67
N ALA A 21 -6.03 2.21 -2.62
CA ALA A 21 -6.59 1.27 -3.61
C ALA A 21 -8.11 1.35 -3.70
N GLY A 22 -8.80 1.29 -2.55
CA GLY A 22 -10.27 1.29 -2.53
C GLY A 22 -10.87 2.64 -2.90
N ALA A 23 -10.32 3.75 -2.39
CA ALA A 23 -10.81 5.07 -2.70
C ALA A 23 -10.63 5.41 -4.20
N VAL A 24 -9.47 5.08 -4.78
CA VAL A 24 -9.23 5.28 -6.22
C VAL A 24 -10.14 4.36 -7.04
N SER A 25 -10.28 3.08 -6.69
CA SER A 25 -11.21 2.16 -7.38
C SER A 25 -12.64 2.67 -7.34
N ALA A 26 -13.09 3.16 -6.17
CA ALA A 26 -14.43 3.71 -6.02
C ALA A 26 -14.65 4.94 -6.90
N ALA A 27 -13.68 5.86 -6.96
CA ALA A 27 -13.75 7.04 -7.80
C ALA A 27 -13.81 6.69 -9.29
N VAL A 28 -12.94 5.77 -9.75
CA VAL A 28 -12.88 5.38 -11.16
C VAL A 28 -14.15 4.66 -11.59
N LEU A 29 -14.63 3.70 -10.80
CA LEU A 29 -15.87 2.98 -11.11
C LEU A 29 -17.08 3.92 -11.13
N ALA A 30 -17.20 4.85 -10.15
CA ALA A 30 -18.28 5.83 -10.13
C ALA A 30 -18.32 6.69 -11.39
N ARG A 31 -17.15 7.15 -11.88
CA ARG A 31 -17.03 7.90 -13.14
C ARG A 31 -17.41 7.07 -14.37
N HIS A 32 -17.29 5.75 -14.30
CA HIS A 32 -17.76 4.85 -15.34
C HIS A 32 -19.25 4.45 -15.18
N GLY A 33 -19.99 5.18 -14.34
CA GLY A 33 -21.43 5.00 -14.18
C GLY A 33 -21.85 3.82 -13.32
N TRP A 34 -20.95 3.28 -12.48
CA TRP A 34 -21.30 2.31 -11.46
C TRP A 34 -21.93 2.99 -10.25
N GLN A 35 -22.95 2.38 -9.66
CA GLN A 35 -23.40 2.71 -8.32
C GLN A 35 -22.45 2.06 -7.31
N VAL A 36 -21.54 2.88 -6.77
CA VAL A 36 -20.46 2.41 -5.90
C VAL A 36 -20.82 2.62 -4.45
N THR A 37 -20.72 1.55 -3.65
CA THR A 37 -20.76 1.59 -2.19
C THR A 37 -19.40 1.19 -1.64
N LEU A 38 -18.66 2.14 -1.06
CA LEU A 38 -17.40 1.87 -0.36
C LEU A 38 -17.68 1.69 1.14
N LEU A 39 -17.23 0.55 1.66
CA LEU A 39 -17.40 0.14 3.05
C LEU A 39 -16.03 0.10 3.75
N GLU A 40 -15.86 0.92 4.77
CA GLU A 40 -14.64 0.99 5.56
C GLU A 40 -14.93 0.57 7.01
N ARG A 41 -14.09 -0.31 7.53
CA ARG A 41 -14.22 -0.82 8.90
C ARG A 41 -13.94 0.25 9.96
N GLN A 42 -12.94 1.08 9.72
CA GLN A 42 -12.55 2.11 10.67
C GLN A 42 -13.47 3.33 10.57
N PRO A 43 -13.95 3.88 11.70
CA PRO A 43 -14.83 5.05 11.68
C PRO A 43 -14.13 6.32 11.18
N ALA A 44 -12.82 6.43 11.40
CA ALA A 44 -11.99 7.55 10.95
C ALA A 44 -10.73 7.04 10.21
N PRO A 45 -10.14 7.85 9.31
CA PRO A 45 -8.83 7.58 8.75
C PRO A 45 -7.77 7.45 9.84
N ARG A 46 -6.83 6.52 9.66
CA ARG A 46 -5.78 6.25 10.64
C ARG A 46 -4.42 6.11 9.97
N THR A 47 -3.37 6.30 10.73
CA THR A 47 -2.01 5.96 10.32
C THR A 47 -1.90 4.48 9.98
N LYS A 48 -1.10 4.16 8.98
CA LYS A 48 -0.78 2.82 8.51
C LYS A 48 0.73 2.62 8.56
N CYS A 49 1.18 1.39 8.74
CA CYS A 49 2.59 1.05 8.57
C CYS A 49 2.98 1.29 7.09
N CYS A 50 3.65 2.41 6.83
CA CYS A 50 3.94 2.93 5.49
C CYS A 50 5.12 3.88 5.55
N GLY A 51 5.90 3.99 4.48
CA GLY A 51 6.96 5.00 4.35
C GLY A 51 6.47 6.41 3.99
N GLU A 52 5.16 6.65 3.90
CA GLU A 52 4.51 7.93 3.59
C GLU A 52 5.00 8.61 2.29
N CYS A 53 5.64 7.88 1.39
CA CYS A 53 6.13 8.41 0.13
C CYS A 53 5.28 7.94 -1.05
N LEU A 54 4.91 8.87 -1.91
CA LEU A 54 4.28 8.61 -3.19
C LEU A 54 5.29 8.95 -4.30
N VAL A 55 5.59 7.98 -5.15
CA VAL A 55 6.51 8.14 -6.28
C VAL A 55 5.92 9.09 -7.34
N PRO A 56 6.77 9.81 -8.13
CA PRO A 56 6.29 10.82 -9.09
C PRO A 56 5.22 10.31 -10.05
N ARG A 57 5.41 9.10 -10.60
CA ARG A 57 4.47 8.47 -11.53
C ARG A 57 3.08 8.30 -10.93
N ALA A 58 3.00 7.91 -9.66
CA ALA A 58 1.71 7.74 -8.99
C ALA A 58 1.00 9.08 -8.73
N ALA A 59 1.75 10.16 -8.52
CA ALA A 59 1.20 11.51 -8.45
C ALA A 59 0.60 11.94 -9.79
N ALA A 60 1.28 11.64 -10.92
CA ALA A 60 0.77 11.91 -12.26
C ALA A 60 -0.54 11.14 -12.52
N TRP A 61 -0.62 9.86 -12.18
CA TRP A 61 -1.84 9.08 -12.31
C TRP A 61 -3.02 9.65 -11.51
N LEU A 62 -2.79 10.15 -10.29
CA LEU A 62 -3.85 10.80 -9.52
C LEU A 62 -4.36 12.06 -10.23
N ALA A 63 -3.48 12.84 -10.86
CA ALA A 63 -3.89 14.01 -11.65
C ALA A 63 -4.73 13.59 -12.87
N GLU A 64 -4.31 12.57 -13.62
CA GLU A 64 -5.06 12.01 -14.76
C GLU A 64 -6.44 11.48 -14.34
N LEU A 65 -6.52 10.89 -13.15
CA LEU A 65 -7.77 10.42 -12.56
C LEU A 65 -8.60 11.56 -11.93
N GLY A 66 -8.20 12.84 -12.04
CA GLY A 66 -8.88 13.98 -11.42
C GLY A 66 -8.94 13.87 -9.88
N LEU A 67 -7.94 13.24 -9.28
CA LEU A 67 -7.73 13.14 -7.84
C LEU A 67 -6.49 13.94 -7.39
N GLY A 68 -5.94 14.81 -8.26
CA GLY A 68 -4.79 15.65 -7.95
C GLY A 68 -5.02 16.56 -6.75
N ASP A 69 -6.21 17.14 -6.60
CA ASP A 69 -6.58 17.96 -5.43
C ASP A 69 -6.46 17.19 -4.11
N ALA A 70 -6.81 15.90 -4.11
CA ALA A 70 -6.68 15.06 -2.92
C ALA A 70 -5.20 14.85 -2.54
N LEU A 71 -4.32 14.77 -3.53
CA LEU A 71 -2.87 14.72 -3.31
C LEU A 71 -2.34 16.02 -2.72
N GLU A 72 -2.71 17.16 -3.31
CA GLU A 72 -2.26 18.48 -2.83
C GLU A 72 -2.78 18.78 -1.43
N GLN A 73 -4.03 18.44 -1.12
CA GLN A 73 -4.60 18.59 0.22
C GLN A 73 -3.85 17.78 1.29
N ALA A 74 -3.31 16.61 0.92
CA ALA A 74 -2.58 15.74 1.84
C ALA A 74 -1.06 15.94 1.81
N ARG A 75 -0.54 16.79 0.92
CA ARG A 75 0.89 17.02 0.75
C ARG A 75 1.51 17.60 2.02
N ALA A 76 2.47 16.88 2.59
CA ALA A 76 3.24 17.31 3.76
C ALA A 76 4.72 17.63 3.42
N GLY A 77 5.12 17.39 2.18
CA GLY A 77 6.47 17.66 1.71
C GLY A 77 6.75 17.02 0.35
N SER A 78 7.99 17.18 -0.10
CA SER A 78 8.47 16.57 -1.34
C SER A 78 9.75 15.80 -1.06
N THR A 79 9.98 14.74 -1.84
CA THR A 79 11.24 14.00 -1.79
C THR A 79 11.90 13.99 -3.17
N ARG A 80 13.22 14.21 -3.19
CA ARG A 80 14.03 14.26 -4.41
C ARG A 80 14.97 13.08 -4.55
N GLU A 81 15.20 12.37 -3.45
CA GLU A 81 16.08 11.22 -3.47
C GLU A 81 15.71 10.15 -2.43
N VAL A 82 16.12 8.93 -2.73
CA VAL A 82 16.10 7.79 -1.81
C VAL A 82 17.54 7.36 -1.58
N ARG A 83 17.94 7.22 -0.32
CA ARG A 83 19.26 6.71 0.10
C ARG A 83 19.08 5.36 0.78
N MET A 84 19.88 4.41 0.37
CA MET A 84 19.98 3.12 1.05
C MET A 84 21.32 3.05 1.79
N LEU A 85 21.25 2.75 3.08
CA LEU A 85 22.40 2.60 3.96
C LEU A 85 22.48 1.15 4.44
N ASP A 86 23.70 0.65 4.63
CA ASP A 86 23.95 -0.70 5.18
C ASP A 86 24.53 -0.60 6.58
N ALA A 87 23.78 -1.05 7.57
CA ALA A 87 24.15 -1.08 8.99
C ALA A 87 24.54 -2.48 9.49
N ARG A 88 24.69 -3.49 8.61
CA ARG A 88 25.01 -4.88 9.01
C ARG A 88 26.38 -5.02 9.68
N ALA A 89 27.32 -4.12 9.38
CA ALA A 89 28.67 -4.10 9.96
C ALA A 89 28.81 -3.18 11.19
N GLY A 90 27.71 -2.65 11.74
CA GLY A 90 27.71 -1.80 12.94
C GLY A 90 27.78 -0.30 12.69
N ASN A 91 27.99 0.14 11.45
CA ASN A 91 27.95 1.55 11.06
C ASN A 91 27.12 1.66 9.77
N ALA A 92 26.13 2.54 9.75
CA ALA A 92 25.31 2.77 8.56
C ALA A 92 26.12 3.52 7.49
N HIS A 93 26.45 2.84 6.41
CA HIS A 93 27.18 3.41 5.26
C HIS A 93 26.27 3.52 4.05
N PRO A 94 26.30 4.62 3.27
CA PRO A 94 25.59 4.71 2.01
C PRO A 94 26.07 3.63 1.03
N VAL A 95 25.12 2.86 0.50
CA VAL A 95 25.40 1.82 -0.50
C VAL A 95 24.77 2.13 -1.85
N TRP A 96 23.74 2.96 -1.84
CA TRP A 96 23.04 3.36 -3.05
C TRP A 96 22.26 4.65 -2.81
N THR A 97 22.20 5.50 -3.83
CA THR A 97 21.36 6.71 -3.85
C THR A 97 20.70 6.82 -5.21
N HIS A 98 19.40 7.08 -5.21
CA HIS A 98 18.62 7.37 -6.40
C HIS A 98 18.00 8.75 -6.27
N ALA A 99 18.31 9.64 -7.21
CA ALA A 99 17.65 10.92 -7.34
C ALA A 99 16.52 10.81 -8.37
N PHE A 100 15.33 11.28 -8.03
CA PHE A 100 14.22 11.34 -8.98
C PHE A 100 14.55 12.35 -10.09
N ALA A 101 14.56 11.87 -11.33
CA ALA A 101 14.72 12.74 -12.49
C ALA A 101 13.40 13.46 -12.76
N GLY A 102 13.43 14.78 -12.91
CA GLY A 102 12.25 15.59 -13.22
C GLY A 102 11.39 15.93 -11.98
N GLN A 103 10.19 15.37 -11.89
CA GLN A 103 9.27 15.69 -10.78
C GLN A 103 9.67 14.99 -9.47
N PRO A 104 9.57 15.68 -8.32
CA PRO A 104 9.82 15.05 -7.03
C PRO A 104 8.69 14.08 -6.64
N GLY A 105 9.02 13.12 -5.79
CA GLY A 105 8.01 12.36 -5.06
C GLY A 105 7.31 13.24 -4.01
N VAL A 106 6.18 12.76 -3.50
CA VAL A 106 5.36 13.50 -2.53
C VAL A 106 5.32 12.75 -1.21
N ILE A 107 5.54 13.47 -0.11
CA ILE A 107 5.37 12.94 1.24
C ILE A 107 3.91 13.18 1.64
N VAL A 108 3.20 12.10 1.97
CA VAL A 108 1.77 12.12 2.30
C VAL A 108 1.51 11.32 3.59
N PRO A 109 1.20 11.98 4.71
CA PRO A 109 0.71 11.30 5.91
C PRO A 109 -0.53 10.48 5.57
N ARG A 110 -0.52 9.18 5.90
CA ARG A 110 -1.54 8.23 5.46
C ARG A 110 -2.95 8.59 5.90
N ALA A 111 -3.13 9.08 7.14
CA ALA A 111 -4.46 9.47 7.62
C ALA A 111 -5.06 10.59 6.77
N ALA A 112 -4.28 11.64 6.49
CA ALA A 112 -4.70 12.78 5.66
C ALA A 112 -4.94 12.35 4.20
N PHE A 113 -4.02 11.56 3.65
CA PHE A 113 -4.12 11.11 2.26
C PHE A 113 -5.32 10.18 2.04
N ASP A 114 -5.52 9.18 2.91
CA ASP A 114 -6.66 8.29 2.82
C ASP A 114 -7.99 9.05 2.96
N ALA A 115 -8.06 10.09 3.83
CA ALA A 115 -9.22 10.97 3.95
C ALA A 115 -9.50 11.74 2.66
N ALA A 116 -8.50 12.43 2.13
CA ALA A 116 -8.62 13.24 0.92
C ALA A 116 -9.02 12.40 -0.32
N LEU A 117 -8.47 11.20 -0.46
CA LEU A 117 -8.88 10.25 -1.51
C LEU A 117 -10.33 9.79 -1.37
N ARG A 118 -10.80 9.51 -0.15
CA ARG A 118 -12.23 9.19 0.10
C ARG A 118 -13.13 10.35 -0.29
N ASP A 119 -12.74 11.58 0.04
CA ASP A 119 -13.51 12.77 -0.35
C ASP A 119 -13.50 12.96 -1.87
N GLY A 120 -12.38 12.67 -2.55
CA GLY A 120 -12.31 12.59 -4.00
C GLY A 120 -13.27 11.55 -4.58
N ALA A 121 -13.36 10.37 -3.96
CA ALA A 121 -14.30 9.32 -4.37
C ALA A 121 -15.77 9.73 -4.17
N ARG A 122 -16.10 10.43 -3.05
CA ARG A 122 -17.44 11.01 -2.86
C ARG A 122 -17.80 12.01 -3.95
N ARG A 123 -16.88 12.93 -4.27
CA ARG A 123 -17.08 13.90 -5.38
C ARG A 123 -17.26 13.20 -6.72
N ALA A 124 -16.67 12.03 -6.93
CA ALA A 124 -16.88 11.21 -8.11
C ALA A 124 -18.22 10.44 -8.12
N GLY A 125 -19.00 10.48 -7.03
CA GLY A 125 -20.32 9.85 -6.92
C GLY A 125 -20.36 8.55 -6.11
N ALA A 126 -19.28 8.14 -5.45
CA ALA A 126 -19.30 6.95 -4.59
C ALA A 126 -19.95 7.23 -3.24
N ALA A 127 -20.86 6.35 -2.79
CA ALA A 127 -21.36 6.35 -1.42
C ALA A 127 -20.34 5.69 -0.49
N ILE A 128 -19.91 6.40 0.58
CA ILE A 128 -18.89 5.92 1.50
C ILE A 128 -19.46 5.78 2.90
N HIS A 129 -19.35 4.59 3.48
CA HIS A 129 -19.83 4.26 4.82
C HIS A 129 -18.67 3.74 5.67
N ALA A 130 -18.29 4.49 6.68
CA ALA A 130 -17.34 4.09 7.71
C ALA A 130 -18.02 3.33 8.86
N GLY A 131 -17.24 2.59 9.65
CA GLY A 131 -17.76 1.77 10.75
C GLY A 131 -18.54 0.54 10.24
N ARG A 132 -18.19 0.00 9.06
CA ARG A 132 -18.87 -1.14 8.45
C ARG A 132 -17.95 -2.36 8.34
N GLY A 133 -18.37 -3.48 8.93
CA GLY A 133 -17.80 -4.80 8.69
C GLY A 133 -18.38 -5.42 7.43
N VAL A 134 -17.58 -6.17 6.69
CA VAL A 134 -18.00 -6.87 5.47
C VAL A 134 -17.54 -8.31 5.52
N LYS A 135 -18.44 -9.24 5.26
CA LYS A 135 -18.15 -10.67 5.07
C LYS A 135 -18.65 -11.11 3.69
N LEU A 136 -17.78 -11.67 2.88
CA LEU A 136 -18.18 -12.29 1.61
C LEU A 136 -18.87 -13.62 1.91
N ILE A 137 -20.08 -13.78 1.41
CA ILE A 137 -20.89 -15.02 1.51
C ILE A 137 -20.72 -15.84 0.23
N HIS A 138 -20.81 -15.19 -0.93
CA HIS A 138 -20.70 -15.84 -2.23
C HIS A 138 -19.99 -14.92 -3.24
N ALA A 139 -19.03 -15.46 -3.97
CA ALA A 139 -18.26 -14.67 -4.94
C ALA A 139 -19.00 -14.36 -6.24
N GLY A 140 -20.15 -14.96 -6.47
CA GLY A 140 -20.90 -14.78 -7.72
C GLY A 140 -20.22 -15.41 -8.94
N GLY A 141 -20.69 -15.03 -10.13
CA GLY A 141 -20.20 -15.55 -11.41
C GLY A 141 -20.88 -16.87 -11.81
N ASP A 142 -20.20 -17.64 -12.65
CA ASP A 142 -20.74 -18.91 -13.15
C ASP A 142 -20.44 -20.03 -12.14
N VAL A 143 -21.41 -20.37 -11.30
CA VAL A 143 -21.30 -21.45 -10.31
C VAL A 143 -22.37 -22.48 -10.57
N GLY A 144 -21.98 -23.64 -11.08
CA GLY A 144 -22.92 -24.72 -11.46
C GLY A 144 -23.92 -24.27 -12.51
N ALA A 145 -25.24 -24.49 -12.25
CA ALA A 145 -26.31 -24.13 -13.18
C ALA A 145 -26.70 -22.64 -13.16
N ARG A 146 -26.12 -21.82 -12.29
CA ARG A 146 -26.43 -20.38 -12.18
C ARG A 146 -25.36 -19.54 -12.88
N ILE A 147 -25.63 -19.21 -14.13
CA ILE A 147 -24.78 -18.31 -14.94
C ILE A 147 -25.04 -16.87 -14.49
N GLY A 148 -23.98 -16.13 -14.22
CA GLY A 148 -24.04 -14.69 -13.96
C GLY A 148 -24.59 -14.29 -12.59
N ALA A 149 -24.62 -15.18 -11.60
CA ALA A 149 -25.11 -14.85 -10.25
C ALA A 149 -24.32 -13.67 -9.64
N PRO A 150 -24.99 -12.71 -8.96
CA PRO A 150 -24.30 -11.61 -8.27
C PRO A 150 -23.46 -12.13 -7.12
N ALA A 151 -22.44 -11.33 -6.70
CA ALA A 151 -21.77 -11.57 -5.45
C ALA A 151 -22.66 -11.17 -4.27
N VAL A 152 -22.54 -11.89 -3.15
CA VAL A 152 -23.33 -11.64 -1.94
C VAL A 152 -22.37 -11.32 -0.80
N VAL A 153 -22.60 -10.19 -0.14
CA VAL A 153 -21.87 -9.78 1.06
C VAL A 153 -22.81 -9.50 2.22
N THR A 154 -22.45 -9.92 3.42
CA THR A 154 -23.11 -9.47 4.65
C THR A 154 -22.45 -8.19 5.12
N ILE A 155 -23.23 -7.13 5.35
CA ILE A 155 -22.79 -5.84 5.88
C ILE A 155 -23.24 -5.75 7.33
N THR A 156 -22.29 -5.44 8.23
CA THR A 156 -22.51 -5.26 9.67
C THR A 156 -22.18 -3.83 10.07
N THR A 157 -23.03 -3.19 10.87
CA THR A 157 -22.73 -1.91 11.51
C THR A 157 -21.94 -2.16 12.79
N LEU A 158 -20.65 -1.75 12.84
CA LEU A 158 -19.76 -2.14 13.94
C LEU A 158 -19.99 -1.34 15.20
N ASN A 159 -20.46 -0.10 15.07
CA ASN A 159 -20.64 0.82 16.21
C ASN A 159 -22.09 0.85 16.72
N ASP A 160 -22.96 0.00 16.16
CA ASP A 160 -24.35 -0.10 16.57
C ASP A 160 -24.83 -1.56 16.47
N PRO A 161 -24.75 -2.32 17.56
CA PRO A 161 -25.18 -3.72 17.58
C PRO A 161 -26.69 -3.89 17.44
N SER A 162 -27.50 -2.83 17.60
CA SER A 162 -28.94 -2.89 17.40
C SER A 162 -29.31 -3.02 15.91
N VAL A 163 -28.43 -2.65 15.01
CA VAL A 163 -28.62 -2.78 13.57
C VAL A 163 -28.24 -4.19 13.12
N ALA A 164 -29.24 -5.00 12.74
CA ALA A 164 -29.01 -6.36 12.28
C ALA A 164 -28.11 -6.39 11.01
N PRO A 165 -27.20 -7.36 10.88
CA PRO A 165 -26.47 -7.61 9.65
C PRO A 165 -27.44 -7.88 8.49
N ARG A 166 -27.08 -7.42 7.29
CA ARG A 166 -27.88 -7.61 6.09
C ARG A 166 -27.07 -8.14 4.93
N ASP A 167 -27.64 -9.04 4.18
CA ASP A 167 -27.06 -9.52 2.93
C ASP A 167 -27.43 -8.58 1.78
N VAL A 168 -26.43 -8.22 0.99
CA VAL A 168 -26.57 -7.31 -0.16
C VAL A 168 -25.90 -7.93 -1.37
N HIS A 169 -26.56 -7.81 -2.52
CA HIS A 169 -26.10 -8.31 -3.81
C HIS A 169 -25.37 -7.21 -4.58
N PHE A 170 -24.25 -7.56 -5.21
CA PHE A 170 -23.47 -6.64 -6.04
C PHE A 170 -23.02 -7.33 -7.33
N ASP A 171 -22.95 -6.56 -8.42
CA ASP A 171 -22.42 -7.02 -9.70
C ASP A 171 -20.90 -7.17 -9.68
N LEU A 172 -20.22 -6.41 -8.79
CA LEU A 172 -18.78 -6.47 -8.58
C LEU A 172 -18.45 -6.21 -7.09
N VAL A 173 -17.60 -7.04 -6.51
CA VAL A 173 -16.99 -6.80 -5.19
C VAL A 173 -15.49 -6.54 -5.39
N VAL A 174 -15.04 -5.35 -5.00
CA VAL A 174 -13.63 -4.96 -5.04
C VAL A 174 -13.04 -5.10 -3.63
N ALA A 175 -12.15 -6.06 -3.45
CA ALA A 175 -11.43 -6.26 -2.19
C ALA A 175 -10.20 -5.34 -2.15
N ALA A 176 -10.26 -4.31 -1.30
CA ALA A 176 -9.21 -3.35 -1.00
C ALA A 176 -8.91 -3.31 0.51
N ASP A 177 -9.19 -4.40 1.22
CA ASP A 177 -9.12 -4.55 2.67
C ASP A 177 -7.70 -4.81 3.21
N GLY A 178 -6.69 -4.74 2.32
CA GLY A 178 -5.26 -4.72 2.68
C GLY A 178 -4.65 -6.09 2.87
N VAL A 179 -3.47 -6.11 3.51
CA VAL A 179 -2.71 -7.33 3.79
C VAL A 179 -3.56 -8.31 4.62
N GLY A 180 -3.54 -9.57 4.21
CA GLY A 180 -4.34 -10.59 4.88
C GLY A 180 -5.85 -10.45 4.63
N SER A 181 -6.24 -9.95 3.47
CA SER A 181 -7.62 -9.73 3.03
C SER A 181 -8.58 -10.84 3.45
N ALA A 182 -9.61 -10.47 4.18
CA ALA A 182 -10.67 -11.38 4.58
C ALA A 182 -11.54 -11.79 3.37
N ILE A 183 -11.74 -10.85 2.44
CA ILE A 183 -12.48 -11.09 1.21
C ILE A 183 -11.71 -12.07 0.30
N ALA A 184 -10.39 -11.89 0.15
CA ALA A 184 -9.56 -12.81 -0.64
C ALA A 184 -9.59 -14.23 -0.05
N ARG A 185 -9.53 -14.37 1.28
CA ARG A 185 -9.68 -15.68 1.94
C ARG A 185 -11.03 -16.32 1.66
N ALA A 186 -12.11 -15.57 1.82
CA ALA A 186 -13.46 -16.08 1.58
C ALA A 186 -13.71 -16.42 0.11
N ALA A 187 -13.05 -15.72 -0.83
CA ALA A 187 -13.11 -16.02 -2.25
C ALA A 187 -12.17 -17.17 -2.71
N GLY A 188 -11.46 -17.82 -1.78
CA GLY A 188 -10.52 -18.91 -2.10
C GLY A 188 -9.21 -18.44 -2.77
N LEU A 189 -8.90 -17.14 -2.70
CA LEU A 189 -7.74 -16.52 -3.34
C LEU A 189 -6.53 -16.39 -2.41
N ALA A 190 -6.69 -16.66 -1.11
CA ALA A 190 -5.61 -16.53 -0.13
C ALA A 190 -4.35 -17.34 -0.52
N PRO A 191 -3.14 -16.84 -0.17
CA PRO A 191 -1.93 -17.60 -0.39
C PRO A 191 -1.90 -18.88 0.45
N THR A 192 -1.18 -19.90 -0.03
CA THR A 192 -0.97 -21.17 0.69
C THR A 192 0.02 -21.05 1.83
N THR A 193 0.93 -20.09 1.74
CA THR A 193 1.97 -19.84 2.75
C THR A 193 1.84 -18.41 3.28
N THR A 194 2.02 -18.26 4.58
CA THR A 194 2.08 -16.95 5.23
C THR A 194 3.54 -16.56 5.40
N GLY A 195 3.84 -15.27 5.22
CA GLY A 195 5.16 -14.74 5.50
C GLY A 195 5.45 -14.71 7.01
N SER A 196 6.72 -14.58 7.36
CA SER A 196 7.23 -14.53 8.73
C SER A 196 7.52 -13.09 9.21
N ARG A 197 7.36 -12.08 8.34
CA ARG A 197 7.77 -10.71 8.65
C ARG A 197 6.62 -9.85 9.16
N ALA A 198 6.97 -8.87 9.99
CA ALA A 198 6.02 -7.88 10.51
C ALA A 198 6.59 -6.48 10.35
N GLY A 199 5.70 -5.51 10.15
CA GLY A 199 6.03 -4.09 10.08
C GLY A 199 5.40 -3.30 11.20
N TRP A 200 6.03 -2.18 11.54
CA TRP A 200 5.54 -1.20 12.50
C TRP A 200 6.03 0.20 12.16
N SER A 201 5.35 1.22 12.69
CA SER A 201 5.73 2.63 12.49
C SER A 201 5.54 3.46 13.75
N PHE A 202 6.38 4.49 13.83
CA PHE A 202 6.34 5.57 14.83
C PHE A 202 6.41 6.92 14.13
N THR A 203 5.72 7.91 14.67
CA THR A 203 5.88 9.33 14.29
C THR A 203 6.40 10.11 15.47
N PHE A 204 7.53 10.76 15.28
CA PHE A 204 8.19 11.63 16.23
C PHE A 204 7.84 13.06 15.89
N GLU A 205 7.11 13.72 16.78
CA GLU A 205 6.73 15.13 16.64
C GLU A 205 7.70 16.06 17.39
N HIS A 206 7.62 17.35 17.12
CA HIS A 206 8.44 18.38 17.77
C HIS A 206 9.95 18.14 17.68
N CYS A 207 10.41 17.49 16.60
CA CYS A 207 11.82 17.28 16.37
C CYS A 207 12.51 18.62 16.07
N THR A 208 13.61 18.91 16.75
CA THR A 208 14.45 20.06 16.45
C THR A 208 15.20 19.86 15.13
N ASP A 209 15.76 20.93 14.56
CA ASP A 209 16.54 20.91 13.32
C ASP A 209 17.91 20.23 13.43
N ASP A 210 18.06 19.33 14.41
CA ASP A 210 19.25 18.50 14.50
C ASP A 210 19.35 17.64 13.23
N HIS A 211 20.30 18.01 12.36
CA HIS A 211 20.50 17.51 11.01
C HIS A 211 21.03 16.07 10.94
N THR A 212 20.92 15.31 12.02
CA THR A 212 21.52 13.98 12.14
C THR A 212 20.72 12.86 11.49
N LEU A 213 19.43 13.08 11.22
CA LEU A 213 18.57 12.13 10.50
C LEU A 213 18.05 12.73 9.21
N ALA A 214 17.96 11.89 8.19
CA ALA A 214 17.43 12.12 6.85
C ALA A 214 17.35 13.62 6.45
N PRO A 215 18.21 14.13 5.58
CA PRO A 215 18.07 15.48 5.07
C PRO A 215 16.68 15.74 4.53
N ALA A 216 16.17 16.96 4.65
CA ALA A 216 14.89 17.32 4.09
C ALA A 216 14.82 16.95 2.60
N GLY A 217 13.73 16.31 2.18
CA GLY A 217 13.56 15.84 0.81
C GLY A 217 14.28 14.52 0.48
N THR A 218 14.82 13.83 1.47
CA THR A 218 15.44 12.50 1.33
C THR A 218 14.65 11.46 2.10
N ILE A 219 14.46 10.28 1.49
CA ILE A 219 14.03 9.07 2.19
C ILE A 219 15.28 8.25 2.47
N GLU A 220 15.47 7.85 3.70
CA GLU A 220 16.54 6.92 4.06
C GLU A 220 15.99 5.53 4.35
N LEU A 221 16.60 4.52 3.78
CA LEU A 221 16.34 3.11 4.06
C LEU A 221 17.60 2.47 4.64
N ILE A 222 17.58 2.11 5.92
CA ILE A 222 18.71 1.51 6.62
C ILE A 222 18.51 -0.01 6.71
N LEU A 223 19.43 -0.77 6.16
CA LEU A 223 19.40 -2.22 6.09
C LEU A 223 20.17 -2.85 7.26
N PHE A 224 19.54 -3.80 7.97
CA PHE A 224 20.10 -4.53 9.10
C PHE A 224 20.20 -6.07 8.85
N GLY A 225 20.13 -6.48 7.60
CA GLY A 225 20.02 -7.88 7.19
C GLY A 225 18.57 -8.33 7.10
N SER A 226 18.08 -9.10 8.07
CA SER A 226 16.68 -9.57 8.14
C SER A 226 15.65 -8.46 8.48
N ALA A 227 16.13 -7.24 8.78
CA ALA A 227 15.29 -6.08 9.05
C ALA A 227 15.73 -4.86 8.26
N TYR A 228 14.86 -3.88 8.14
CA TYR A 228 15.18 -2.54 7.68
C TYR A 228 14.33 -1.47 8.36
N LEU A 229 14.84 -0.24 8.36
CA LEU A 229 14.18 0.96 8.88
C LEU A 229 14.11 2.00 7.78
N GLY A 230 12.92 2.41 7.40
CA GLY A 230 12.68 3.57 6.54
C GLY A 230 12.45 4.82 7.37
N LEU A 231 13.01 5.94 6.92
CA LEU A 231 12.92 7.23 7.58
C LEU A 231 12.53 8.29 6.56
N VAL A 232 11.58 9.14 6.95
CA VAL A 232 11.24 10.34 6.19
C VAL A 232 11.03 11.51 7.14
N ARG A 233 11.54 12.69 6.77
CA ARG A 233 11.38 13.92 7.52
C ARG A 233 10.49 14.90 6.78
N ARG A 234 9.55 15.50 7.50
CA ARG A 234 8.64 16.56 7.04
C ARG A 234 8.59 17.68 8.10
N GLY A 235 9.33 18.75 7.88
CA GLY A 235 9.48 19.81 8.89
C GLY A 235 10.01 19.27 10.22
N HIS A 236 9.27 19.52 11.30
CA HIS A 236 9.59 19.07 12.66
C HIS A 236 9.07 17.67 13.00
N VAL A 237 8.68 16.89 12.01
CA VAL A 237 8.18 15.52 12.19
C VAL A 237 9.11 14.54 11.50
N VAL A 238 9.48 13.47 12.22
CA VAL A 238 10.21 12.32 11.66
C VAL A 238 9.30 11.10 11.72
N HIS A 239 9.02 10.51 10.58
CA HIS A 239 8.29 9.25 10.50
C HIS A 239 9.25 8.11 10.25
N MET A 240 9.13 7.05 11.05
CA MET A 240 9.93 5.82 10.97
C MET A 240 9.03 4.62 10.75
N ALA A 241 9.35 3.82 9.75
CA ALA A 241 8.67 2.55 9.49
C ALA A 241 9.69 1.43 9.36
N ALA A 242 9.49 0.32 10.07
CA ALA A 242 10.39 -0.82 10.03
C ALA A 242 9.68 -2.10 9.64
N ILE A 243 10.44 -3.01 9.03
CA ILE A 243 10.04 -4.41 8.83
C ILE A 243 11.10 -5.30 9.48
N VAL A 244 10.65 -6.27 10.24
CA VAL A 244 11.49 -7.24 10.94
C VAL A 244 11.06 -8.66 10.62
N GLU A 245 12.01 -9.60 10.65
CA GLU A 245 11.73 -11.05 10.59
C GLU A 245 11.28 -11.53 11.98
N ARG A 246 10.11 -12.15 12.06
CA ARG A 246 9.62 -12.76 13.31
C ARG A 246 10.42 -14.03 13.62
N GLY A 247 10.74 -14.22 14.90
CA GLY A 247 11.51 -15.39 15.32
C GLY A 247 13.01 -15.31 15.08
N ASP A 248 13.51 -14.20 14.51
CA ASP A 248 14.93 -13.87 14.45
C ASP A 248 15.34 -13.08 15.72
N ARG A 249 16.57 -12.65 15.78
CA ARG A 249 17.17 -11.86 16.89
C ARG A 249 16.46 -10.55 17.24
N TRP A 250 15.44 -10.12 16.48
CA TRP A 250 14.73 -8.86 16.69
C TRP A 250 13.68 -9.01 17.80
N PRO A 251 13.66 -8.11 18.81
CA PRO A 251 12.63 -8.11 19.84
C PRO A 251 11.23 -8.01 19.23
N SER A 252 10.28 -8.68 19.90
CA SER A 252 8.86 -8.59 19.50
C SER A 252 8.25 -7.22 19.82
N ALA A 253 8.78 -6.52 20.84
CA ALA A 253 8.37 -5.18 21.21
C ALA A 253 8.97 -4.14 20.22
N PRO A 254 8.16 -3.37 19.48
CA PRO A 254 8.66 -2.44 18.47
C PRO A 254 9.65 -1.40 18.98
N ALA A 255 9.44 -0.85 20.19
CA ALA A 255 10.35 0.12 20.79
C ALA A 255 11.73 -0.49 21.11
N GLU A 256 11.78 -1.74 21.58
CA GLU A 256 13.04 -2.46 21.83
C GLU A 256 13.75 -2.77 20.52
N ALA A 257 13.00 -3.17 19.49
CA ALA A 257 13.55 -3.41 18.16
C ALA A 257 14.18 -2.14 17.58
N LEU A 258 13.52 -0.99 17.74
CA LEU A 258 14.04 0.31 17.32
C LEU A 258 15.33 0.67 18.05
N ARG A 259 15.40 0.49 19.39
CA ARG A 259 16.63 0.73 20.17
C ARG A 259 17.76 -0.21 19.75
N MET A 260 17.45 -1.49 19.46
CA MET A 260 18.43 -2.41 18.91
C MET A 260 18.93 -2.00 17.53
N MET A 261 18.08 -1.47 16.65
CA MET A 261 18.51 -0.90 15.36
C MET A 261 19.43 0.31 15.57
N ALA A 262 19.13 1.14 16.55
CA ALA A 262 19.93 2.31 16.91
C ALA A 262 21.38 1.94 17.30
N THR A 263 21.62 0.82 17.98
CA THR A 263 22.98 0.37 18.30
C THR A 263 23.89 0.13 17.10
N ARG A 264 23.30 0.00 15.89
CA ARG A 264 24.02 -0.24 14.62
C ARG A 264 23.93 0.92 13.64
N ALA A 265 23.15 1.94 13.97
CA ALA A 265 22.92 3.14 13.15
C ALA A 265 23.14 4.38 14.03
N PRO A 266 24.38 4.90 14.14
CA PRO A 266 24.74 5.98 15.06
C PRO A 266 23.88 7.24 14.90
N GLN A 267 23.41 7.55 13.69
CA GLN A 267 22.49 8.67 13.45
C GLN A 267 21.13 8.45 14.12
N VAL A 268 20.61 7.21 14.09
CA VAL A 268 19.36 6.84 14.79
C VAL A 268 19.56 6.89 16.29
N ALA A 269 20.71 6.41 16.80
CA ALA A 269 21.04 6.46 18.23
C ALA A 269 21.08 7.90 18.76
N ARG A 270 21.79 8.80 18.06
CA ARG A 270 21.84 10.22 18.45
C ARG A 270 20.47 10.88 18.46
N PHE A 271 19.67 10.62 17.42
CA PHE A 271 18.31 11.13 17.36
C PHE A 271 17.45 10.63 18.53
N LEU A 272 17.45 9.33 18.80
CA LEU A 272 16.64 8.78 19.92
C LEU A 272 17.12 9.34 21.26
N ALA A 273 18.42 9.42 21.50
CA ALA A 273 18.98 9.99 22.74
C ALA A 273 18.56 11.46 22.92
N HIS A 274 18.60 12.27 21.85
CA HIS A 274 18.15 13.65 21.89
C HIS A 274 16.63 13.75 22.14
N TYR A 275 15.83 12.95 21.45
CA TYR A 275 14.38 12.93 21.60
C TYR A 275 13.96 12.50 23.01
N GLU A 276 14.53 11.40 23.52
CA GLU A 276 14.20 10.84 24.85
C GLU A 276 14.68 11.75 26.01
N ALA A 277 15.62 12.67 25.75
CA ALA A 277 16.03 13.67 26.75
C ALA A 277 14.94 14.71 27.04
N SER A 278 14.00 14.92 26.11
CA SER A 278 12.94 15.93 26.24
C SER A 278 11.55 15.33 26.40
N GLN A 279 11.31 14.11 25.91
CA GLN A 279 9.99 13.47 25.90
C GLN A 279 10.10 11.96 25.71
N PRO A 280 9.11 11.17 26.18
CA PRO A 280 9.11 9.72 25.98
C PRO A 280 8.97 9.34 24.51
N LEU A 281 9.41 8.13 24.12
CA LEU A 281 9.14 7.60 22.79
C LEU A 281 7.64 7.63 22.48
N PRO A 282 7.27 7.98 21.24
CA PRO A 282 5.87 8.00 20.84
C PRO A 282 5.25 6.60 20.95
N ALA A 283 3.95 6.54 21.11
CA ALA A 283 3.21 5.29 21.05
C ALA A 283 3.34 4.65 19.66
N LEU A 284 3.25 3.32 19.61
CA LEU A 284 3.18 2.60 18.35
C LEU A 284 1.92 3.03 17.57
N GLU A 285 2.09 3.57 16.36
CA GLU A 285 0.97 4.05 15.57
C GLU A 285 0.30 2.96 14.75
N ALA A 286 1.10 2.10 14.12
CA ALA A 286 0.60 1.06 13.25
C ALA A 286 1.50 -0.18 13.23
N ALA A 287 0.87 -1.32 13.02
CA ALA A 287 1.54 -2.58 12.75
C ALA A 287 0.86 -3.30 11.58
N CYS A 288 1.62 -4.11 10.87
CA CYS A 288 1.13 -4.92 9.75
C CYS A 288 1.84 -6.27 9.68
N GLY A 289 1.22 -7.23 9.00
CA GLY A 289 1.76 -8.55 8.75
C GLY A 289 0.73 -9.65 8.95
N PRO A 290 1.06 -10.91 8.64
CA PRO A 290 2.36 -11.42 8.16
C PRO A 290 2.66 -11.02 6.71
N LEU A 291 3.94 -10.82 6.40
CA LEU A 291 4.46 -10.38 5.10
C LEU A 291 5.48 -11.40 4.54
N PRO A 292 5.60 -11.56 3.21
CA PRO A 292 4.75 -11.00 2.15
C PRO A 292 3.36 -11.63 2.10
N TRP A 293 2.42 -10.99 1.40
CA TRP A 293 1.10 -11.51 1.07
C TRP A 293 0.99 -11.65 -0.44
N GLN A 294 0.79 -12.89 -0.94
CA GLN A 294 0.79 -13.18 -2.37
C GLN A 294 -0.41 -14.09 -2.71
N PRO A 295 -1.58 -13.54 -3.05
CA PRO A 295 -2.75 -14.33 -3.42
C PRO A 295 -2.49 -15.13 -4.71
N ARG A 296 -3.22 -16.25 -4.86
CA ARG A 296 -3.08 -17.16 -6.02
C ARG A 296 -3.54 -16.52 -7.33
N ALA A 297 -4.54 -15.66 -7.24
CA ALA A 297 -5.12 -14.90 -8.33
C ALA A 297 -5.68 -13.59 -7.78
N VAL A 298 -5.99 -12.63 -8.65
CA VAL A 298 -6.60 -11.36 -8.26
C VAL A 298 -8.07 -11.26 -8.64
N THR A 299 -8.65 -12.34 -9.18
CA THR A 299 -10.09 -12.43 -9.46
C THR A 299 -10.63 -13.82 -9.12
N ALA A 300 -11.87 -13.86 -8.63
CA ALA A 300 -12.68 -15.08 -8.48
C ALA A 300 -14.17 -14.72 -8.60
N GLY A 301 -14.86 -15.29 -9.57
CA GLY A 301 -16.24 -14.91 -9.86
C GLY A 301 -16.35 -13.39 -10.09
N ARG A 302 -17.22 -12.74 -9.32
CA ARG A 302 -17.43 -11.28 -9.33
C ARG A 302 -16.59 -10.53 -8.29
N VAL A 303 -15.55 -11.17 -7.77
CA VAL A 303 -14.59 -10.55 -6.83
C VAL A 303 -13.33 -10.18 -7.57
N ALA A 304 -12.86 -8.94 -7.40
CA ALA A 304 -11.56 -8.46 -7.86
C ALA A 304 -10.75 -7.89 -6.68
N LEU A 305 -9.48 -8.27 -6.57
CA LEU A 305 -8.57 -7.79 -5.54
C LEU A 305 -7.78 -6.58 -6.08
N VAL A 306 -7.49 -5.59 -5.21
CA VAL A 306 -6.70 -4.41 -5.55
C VAL A 306 -5.82 -3.98 -4.37
N GLY A 307 -4.70 -3.31 -4.65
CA GLY A 307 -3.73 -2.89 -3.64
C GLY A 307 -3.13 -4.08 -2.90
N ASP A 308 -2.89 -3.93 -1.59
CA ASP A 308 -2.25 -4.97 -0.77
C ASP A 308 -3.10 -6.26 -0.68
N ALA A 309 -4.41 -6.20 -0.89
CA ALA A 309 -5.25 -7.37 -0.99
C ALA A 309 -4.92 -8.23 -2.22
N ALA A 310 -4.54 -7.59 -3.34
CA ALA A 310 -4.10 -8.25 -4.56
C ALA A 310 -2.66 -8.75 -4.50
N GLY A 311 -1.85 -8.23 -3.58
CA GLY A 311 -0.48 -8.65 -3.35
C GLY A 311 0.31 -7.58 -2.61
N TYR A 312 1.13 -8.01 -1.65
CA TYR A 312 2.07 -7.15 -0.94
C TYR A 312 3.48 -7.71 -1.08
N ALA A 313 4.34 -6.94 -1.71
CA ALA A 313 5.78 -7.07 -1.61
C ALA A 313 6.31 -5.91 -0.79
N GLU A 314 7.38 -6.14 -0.01
CA GLU A 314 7.98 -5.06 0.78
C GLU A 314 8.52 -3.98 -0.16
N PRO A 315 7.98 -2.75 -0.12
CA PRO A 315 8.37 -1.72 -1.06
C PRO A 315 9.65 -1.05 -0.58
N TYR A 316 10.81 -1.64 -0.83
CA TYR A 316 12.12 -1.02 -0.56
C TYR A 316 12.28 0.36 -1.23
N THR A 317 11.44 0.66 -2.18
CA THR A 317 11.46 1.89 -2.99
C THR A 317 10.27 2.80 -2.72
N GLY A 318 9.35 2.43 -1.81
CA GLY A 318 8.18 3.24 -1.47
C GLY A 318 7.02 3.12 -2.46
N GLU A 319 7.02 2.15 -3.38
CA GLU A 319 6.03 2.03 -4.46
C GLU A 319 4.67 1.42 -4.07
N GLY A 320 4.47 0.97 -2.83
CA GLY A 320 3.24 0.27 -2.44
C GLY A 320 1.95 1.04 -2.74
N MET A 321 1.95 2.37 -2.51
CA MET A 321 0.82 3.23 -2.86
C MET A 321 0.68 3.41 -4.38
N GLY A 322 1.78 3.47 -5.11
CA GLY A 322 1.79 3.52 -6.58
C GLY A 322 1.13 2.28 -7.17
N TRP A 323 1.51 1.08 -6.71
CA TRP A 323 0.89 -0.18 -7.15
C TRP A 323 -0.60 -0.26 -6.82
N ALA A 324 -1.01 0.32 -5.68
CA ALA A 324 -2.41 0.40 -5.32
C ALA A 324 -3.22 1.26 -6.29
N ILE A 325 -2.67 2.40 -6.71
CA ILE A 325 -3.28 3.32 -7.68
C ILE A 325 -3.30 2.67 -9.08
N GLU A 326 -2.17 2.10 -9.53
CA GLU A 326 -2.07 1.40 -10.82
C GLU A 326 -3.09 0.26 -10.92
N GLY A 327 -3.17 -0.58 -9.88
CA GLY A 327 -4.14 -1.67 -9.83
C GLY A 327 -5.61 -1.17 -9.90
N ALA A 328 -5.91 -0.04 -9.26
CA ALA A 328 -7.23 0.58 -9.31
C ALA A 328 -7.55 1.16 -10.71
N MET A 329 -6.57 1.74 -11.40
CA MET A 329 -6.72 2.21 -12.78
C MET A 329 -7.03 1.05 -13.72
N LEU A 330 -6.23 -0.02 -13.67
CA LEU A 330 -6.45 -1.24 -14.46
C LEU A 330 -7.82 -1.85 -14.22
N LEU A 331 -8.25 -1.88 -12.95
CA LEU A 331 -9.58 -2.36 -12.57
C LEU A 331 -10.67 -1.52 -13.23
N GLY A 332 -10.58 -0.19 -13.14
CA GLY A 332 -11.54 0.73 -13.74
C GLY A 332 -11.64 0.59 -15.24
N GLU A 333 -10.49 0.46 -15.93
CA GLU A 333 -10.46 0.25 -17.38
C GLU A 333 -11.11 -1.09 -17.80
N CYS A 334 -10.76 -2.19 -17.12
CA CYS A 334 -11.26 -3.51 -17.46
C CYS A 334 -12.76 -3.67 -17.18
N PHE A 335 -13.26 -3.03 -16.12
CA PHE A 335 -14.69 -3.11 -15.74
C PHE A 335 -15.51 -1.87 -16.14
N ARG A 336 -14.99 -1.05 -17.05
CA ARG A 336 -15.69 0.16 -17.53
C ARG A 336 -17.13 -0.12 -17.96
N ASP A 337 -17.33 -1.17 -18.74
CA ASP A 337 -18.63 -1.50 -19.35
C ASP A 337 -19.42 -2.56 -18.56
N GLY A 338 -18.96 -2.92 -17.39
CA GLY A 338 -19.58 -3.91 -16.52
C GLY A 338 -18.69 -5.10 -16.23
N TRP A 339 -19.21 -6.00 -15.39
CA TRP A 339 -18.52 -7.26 -15.13
C TRP A 339 -18.85 -8.28 -16.24
N THR A 340 -17.81 -8.91 -16.76
CA THR A 340 -17.88 -10.11 -17.57
C THR A 340 -16.72 -11.04 -17.20
N ALA A 341 -16.83 -12.34 -17.47
CA ALA A 341 -15.73 -13.28 -17.28
C ALA A 341 -14.49 -12.87 -18.10
N ALA A 342 -14.70 -12.32 -19.30
CA ALA A 342 -13.62 -11.81 -20.14
C ALA A 342 -12.93 -10.57 -19.52
N ALA A 343 -13.69 -9.62 -18.97
CA ALA A 343 -13.14 -8.46 -18.26
C ALA A 343 -12.34 -8.88 -17.02
N ALA A 344 -12.82 -9.86 -16.26
CA ALA A 344 -12.11 -10.40 -15.11
C ALA A 344 -10.79 -11.10 -15.50
N ALA A 345 -10.81 -11.89 -16.57
CA ALA A 345 -9.61 -12.52 -17.13
C ALA A 345 -8.59 -11.47 -17.64
N GLU A 346 -9.08 -10.43 -18.31
CA GLU A 346 -8.25 -9.31 -18.80
C GLU A 346 -7.60 -8.54 -17.64
N TYR A 347 -8.37 -8.21 -16.59
CA TYR A 347 -7.83 -7.59 -15.38
C TYR A 347 -6.72 -8.46 -14.76
N GLN A 348 -6.97 -9.77 -14.57
CA GLN A 348 -6.01 -10.73 -14.06
C GLN A 348 -4.72 -10.75 -14.90
N ARG A 349 -4.84 -10.76 -16.23
CA ARG A 349 -3.71 -10.78 -17.16
C ARG A 349 -2.90 -9.49 -17.07
N ARG A 350 -3.56 -8.34 -17.16
CA ARG A 350 -2.92 -7.01 -17.10
C ARG A 350 -2.26 -6.76 -15.75
N TRP A 351 -2.95 -7.08 -14.66
CA TRP A 351 -2.40 -6.94 -13.32
C TRP A 351 -1.11 -7.77 -13.16
N ARG A 352 -1.08 -9.02 -13.65
CA ARG A 352 0.14 -9.86 -13.61
C ARG A 352 1.26 -9.27 -14.43
N ALA A 353 0.98 -8.69 -15.58
CA ALA A 353 1.97 -8.13 -16.49
C ALA A 353 2.58 -6.80 -15.98
N THR A 354 1.92 -6.09 -15.07
CA THR A 354 2.33 -4.80 -14.52
C THR A 354 2.66 -4.93 -13.04
N VAL A 355 1.69 -4.71 -12.16
CA VAL A 355 1.88 -4.73 -10.70
C VAL A 355 2.48 -6.04 -10.21
N GLY A 356 1.98 -7.18 -10.67
CA GLY A 356 2.47 -8.51 -10.27
C GLY A 356 3.93 -8.73 -10.64
N ARG A 357 4.34 -8.27 -11.84
CA ARG A 357 5.73 -8.31 -12.26
C ARG A 357 6.62 -7.41 -11.41
N ALA A 358 6.19 -6.18 -11.15
CA ALA A 358 6.92 -5.24 -10.30
C ALA A 358 7.10 -5.79 -8.88
N GLN A 359 6.06 -6.35 -8.28
CA GLN A 359 6.13 -7.01 -6.97
C GLN A 359 7.08 -8.21 -6.96
N THR A 360 7.06 -9.02 -8.03
CA THR A 360 7.98 -10.16 -8.16
C THR A 360 9.45 -9.70 -8.21
N HIS A 361 9.74 -8.64 -8.97
CA HIS A 361 11.06 -8.02 -8.99
C HIS A 361 11.48 -7.51 -7.62
N ASN A 362 10.58 -6.81 -6.94
CA ASN A 362 10.83 -6.26 -5.60
C ASN A 362 11.11 -7.36 -4.57
N LEU A 363 10.38 -8.48 -4.61
CA LEU A 363 10.67 -9.65 -3.76
C LEU A 363 12.07 -10.24 -4.02
N ARG A 364 12.49 -10.32 -5.28
CA ARG A 364 13.84 -10.81 -5.64
C ARG A 364 14.93 -9.86 -5.14
N VAL A 365 14.75 -8.57 -5.33
CA VAL A 365 15.66 -7.53 -4.77
C VAL A 365 15.71 -7.65 -3.24
N GLY A 366 14.56 -7.78 -2.59
CA GLY A 366 14.48 -7.98 -1.15
C GLY A 366 15.24 -9.23 -0.66
N MET A 367 15.19 -10.35 -1.38
CA MET A 367 15.98 -11.54 -1.06
C MET A 367 17.49 -11.27 -1.14
N LEU A 368 17.93 -10.55 -2.18
CA LEU A 368 19.34 -10.17 -2.33
C LEU A 368 19.79 -9.21 -1.23
N LEU A 369 18.99 -8.22 -0.88
CA LEU A 369 19.30 -7.24 0.16
C LEU A 369 19.35 -7.87 1.56
N ARG A 370 18.59 -8.92 1.81
CA ARG A 370 18.60 -9.70 3.06
C ARG A 370 19.72 -10.72 3.12
N GLY A 371 20.31 -11.08 1.99
CA GLY A 371 21.42 -12.01 1.90
C GLY A 371 22.59 -11.62 2.82
N GLY A 372 23.35 -12.61 3.32
CA GLY A 372 24.47 -12.40 4.24
C GLY A 372 25.58 -11.52 3.64
N ARG A 373 26.66 -11.32 4.40
CA ARG A 373 27.79 -10.44 4.01
C ARG A 373 28.29 -10.65 2.59
N VAL A 374 28.31 -11.89 2.10
CA VAL A 374 28.74 -12.22 0.72
C VAL A 374 27.80 -11.63 -0.32
N ALA A 375 26.49 -11.75 -0.17
CA ALA A 375 25.51 -11.17 -1.07
C ALA A 375 25.56 -9.63 -1.04
N ALA A 376 25.82 -9.04 0.12
CA ALA A 376 26.02 -7.60 0.27
C ALA A 376 27.27 -7.10 -0.48
N HIS A 377 28.39 -7.82 -0.37
CA HIS A 377 29.60 -7.48 -1.12
C HIS A 377 29.39 -7.65 -2.62
N ALA A 378 28.73 -8.72 -3.05
CA ALA A 378 28.39 -8.95 -4.45
C ALA A 378 27.46 -7.84 -5.01
N THR A 379 26.46 -7.43 -4.26
CA THR A 379 25.57 -6.33 -4.66
C THR A 379 26.33 -4.99 -4.73
N ARG A 380 27.20 -4.70 -3.76
CA ARG A 380 28.06 -3.50 -3.80
C ARG A 380 29.02 -3.52 -5.00
N ALA A 381 29.65 -4.67 -5.27
CA ALA A 381 30.51 -4.85 -6.41
C ALA A 381 29.74 -4.67 -7.73
N ALA A 382 28.57 -5.28 -7.86
CA ALA A 382 27.72 -5.15 -9.04
C ALA A 382 27.29 -3.70 -9.30
N VAL A 383 26.89 -2.96 -8.25
CA VAL A 383 26.54 -1.53 -8.36
C VAL A 383 27.75 -0.69 -8.78
N LYS A 384 28.94 -0.99 -8.27
CA LYS A 384 30.19 -0.29 -8.63
C LYS A 384 30.67 -0.63 -10.04
N LEU A 385 30.56 -1.91 -10.45
CA LEU A 385 31.07 -2.38 -11.74
C LEU A 385 30.11 -2.13 -12.91
N ALA A 386 28.81 -2.02 -12.63
CA ALA A 386 27.79 -1.78 -13.63
C ALA A 386 26.77 -0.71 -13.16
N PRO A 387 27.21 0.55 -12.97
CA PRO A 387 26.34 1.63 -12.47
C PRO A 387 25.14 1.89 -13.41
N TRP A 388 25.28 1.62 -14.71
CA TRP A 388 24.20 1.70 -15.68
C TRP A 388 23.13 0.62 -15.47
N ALA A 389 23.52 -0.59 -15.09
CA ALA A 389 22.58 -1.68 -14.78
C ALA A 389 21.87 -1.41 -13.45
N ALA A 390 22.56 -0.85 -12.47
CA ALA A 390 21.97 -0.40 -11.20
C ALA A 390 20.99 0.76 -11.43
N ARG A 391 21.32 1.74 -12.31
CA ARG A 391 20.38 2.79 -12.73
C ARG A 391 19.14 2.21 -13.41
N ARG A 392 19.32 1.34 -14.39
CA ARG A 392 18.20 0.72 -15.12
C ARG A 392 17.34 -0.17 -14.21
N ALA A 393 17.97 -0.88 -13.27
CA ALA A 393 17.25 -1.61 -12.23
C ALA A 393 16.49 -0.65 -11.30
N SER A 394 17.06 0.50 -10.95
CA SER A 394 16.38 1.51 -10.14
C SER A 394 15.24 2.18 -10.89
N GLU A 395 15.39 2.50 -12.18
CA GLU A 395 14.31 3.03 -13.02
C GLU A 395 13.13 2.04 -13.13
N ILE A 396 13.43 0.74 -13.28
CA ILE A 396 12.41 -0.33 -13.27
C ILE A 396 11.75 -0.48 -11.89
N VAL A 397 12.53 -0.28 -10.83
CA VAL A 397 12.10 -0.49 -9.43
C VAL A 397 11.41 0.76 -8.88
N VAL A 398 11.79 1.96 -9.30
CA VAL A 398 11.20 3.24 -8.84
C VAL A 398 10.13 3.76 -9.82
N GLY A 399 9.92 3.06 -10.94
CA GLY A 399 8.88 3.42 -11.90
C GLY A 399 9.13 4.76 -12.60
N ALA A 400 10.40 5.11 -12.82
CA ALA A 400 10.78 6.31 -13.57
C ALA A 400 10.80 6.04 -15.07
#